data_b4b622366357eea806f6af98ed4097dd
#
_entry.id   b4b622366357eea806f6af98ed4097dd
#
_cell.length_a   1.000
_cell.length_b   1.000
_cell.length_c   1.000
_cell.angle_alpha   90.00
_cell.angle_beta   90.00
_cell.angle_gamma   90.00
#
_symmetry.space_group_name_H-M   'P 1'
#
loop_
_entity.id
_entity.type
_entity.pdbx_description
1 polymer ?
#
loop_
_entity_poly.entity_id
_entity_poly.type
_entity_poly.pdbx_seq_one_letter_code
_entity_poly.pdbx_strand_id
1 'polypeptide(L)'
;MKKILIFLCFLIILFNTNNIYSKIIPPKPKPEEYIDKIINNKNRTKKEINQEFNQKIKKLNKELVQEKIRQKVKAKEKSKQKVNIDKKNKKKTAEKKKELIITENNIIIPLKKPDDLGLISKKSVILSEKDFLIAQRVFNNIKRKKWNTANKLVKKSRNKDLKLLVQWMYLKERANKANFYDYVNFINFNKEWPRINRLRYLAEHKIDFKKVKPADVIEFFKNQDTFSGFGKLKLGEAFLIKGEKSKGEKLIIDGFRTAKLSRDDLRYLNKKYKYILSSENYIQRAKYLAWEQDYWQLKKTVRYLPTGYKELYFARFALMTRSYGVDAAIAKVPEKFIDDIGLKYDRAKWRRKRGRHLSALEIINTLPNDANTLVKPDLWFKEKFIIARRMINKKQFNDAYNLFINHSVEDSSLLAEAEWHAGWLSLRFLKNPEASIKHFKIMFDNVNYPISKSRAAYWLGYSYETLGLKEKARSWYTRAAKFNTTFYGQIAATKVDKKTFKVKNDFLLNQEDYKNFKKTKLARAAILLEELDRSEYSKDILKFLGSEEKTIKEKALAGKLSQELQRLDFAIQIAKESSYKNVNLIDLNYPIIEIPKKVKNLKILDDSFILALIRQESEFDSKAN
;
A
#
# COMPACT_ATOMS: atom_id res chain seq x y z
N MET A 1 10.69 -5.70 38.90
CA MET A 1 9.96 -6.30 37.78
C MET A 1 9.23 -5.28 36.87
N LYS A 2 8.57 -4.23 37.37
CA LYS A 2 7.89 -3.19 36.52
C LYS A 2 8.83 -2.39 35.59
N LYS A 3 10.09 -2.19 35.94
CA LYS A 3 11.08 -1.45 35.10
C LYS A 3 11.64 -2.25 33.93
N ILE A 4 11.62 -3.58 33.99
CA ILE A 4 12.11 -4.47 32.92
C ILE A 4 11.06 -4.63 31.81
N LEU A 5 9.78 -4.59 32.15
CA LEU A 5 8.69 -4.71 31.16
C LEU A 5 8.59 -3.49 30.24
N ILE A 6 8.89 -2.29 30.74
CA ILE A 6 8.91 -1.04 29.95
C ILE A 6 10.11 -1.05 28.97
N PHE A 7 11.22 -1.66 29.36
CA PHE A 7 12.41 -1.77 28.50
C PHE A 7 12.23 -2.79 27.36
N LEU A 8 11.50 -3.88 27.61
CA LEU A 8 11.18 -4.88 26.56
C LEU A 8 10.20 -4.32 25.51
N CYS A 9 9.19 -3.57 25.92
CA CYS A 9 8.30 -2.90 24.94
C CYS A 9 9.03 -1.86 24.08
N PHE A 10 10.08 -1.21 24.61
CA PHE A 10 10.88 -0.24 23.87
C PHE A 10 11.82 -0.92 22.85
N LEU A 11 12.31 -2.13 23.14
CA LEU A 11 13.12 -2.93 22.21
C LEU A 11 12.31 -3.50 21.05
N ILE A 12 11.07 -3.90 21.27
CA ILE A 12 10.18 -4.46 20.24
C ILE A 12 9.78 -3.41 19.19
N ILE A 13 9.63 -2.13 19.59
CA ILE A 13 9.30 -1.04 18.67
C ILE A 13 10.49 -0.63 17.78
N LEU A 14 11.74 -0.88 18.23
CA LEU A 14 12.94 -0.57 17.46
C LEU A 14 13.34 -1.67 16.45
N PHE A 15 12.79 -2.88 16.57
CA PHE A 15 13.20 -4.03 15.74
C PHE A 15 12.20 -4.47 14.66
N ASN A 16 10.99 -3.90 14.59
CA ASN A 16 9.92 -4.42 13.73
C ASN A 16 9.62 -3.59 12.47
N THR A 17 10.65 -3.22 11.70
CA THR A 17 10.41 -2.74 10.32
C THR A 17 11.27 -3.42 9.25
N ASN A 18 11.90 -4.56 9.58
CA ASN A 18 12.57 -5.35 8.54
C ASN A 18 12.70 -6.80 9.00
N ASN A 19 11.66 -7.61 8.87
CA ASN A 19 11.83 -9.07 8.75
C ASN A 19 10.53 -9.73 8.25
N ILE A 20 10.34 -9.67 6.95
CA ILE A 20 9.67 -10.73 6.22
C ILE A 20 10.76 -11.37 5.37
N TYR A 21 11.06 -12.63 5.65
CA TYR A 21 12.08 -13.56 5.13
C TYR A 21 13.29 -13.77 6.04
N SER A 22 13.14 -14.67 7.00
CA SER A 22 14.26 -15.51 7.43
C SER A 22 13.76 -16.90 7.85
N LYS A 23 13.66 -17.80 6.90
CA LYS A 23 14.04 -19.20 7.19
C LYS A 23 15.53 -19.16 7.42
N ILE A 24 15.97 -19.62 8.59
CA ILE A 24 17.36 -19.74 9.00
C ILE A 24 18.09 -20.63 7.98
N ILE A 25 18.81 -19.99 7.08
CA ILE A 25 19.90 -20.59 6.32
C ILE A 25 21.15 -20.09 7.03
N PRO A 26 22.09 -20.94 7.46
CA PRO A 26 23.34 -20.48 8.07
C PRO A 26 24.03 -19.50 7.12
N PRO A 27 24.64 -18.42 7.63
CA PRO A 27 25.27 -17.40 6.80
C PRO A 27 26.36 -18.07 5.95
N LYS A 28 26.25 -17.92 4.62
CA LYS A 28 27.36 -18.22 3.72
C LYS A 28 28.52 -17.30 4.09
N PRO A 29 29.76 -17.80 4.18
CA PRO A 29 30.92 -16.96 4.46
C PRO A 29 30.98 -15.82 3.44
N LYS A 30 31.30 -14.61 3.92
CA LYS A 30 31.42 -13.43 3.08
C LYS A 30 32.44 -13.66 1.98
N PRO A 31 32.21 -13.16 0.74
CA PRO A 31 33.19 -13.27 -0.34
C PRO A 31 34.59 -12.76 0.00
N GLU A 32 34.72 -11.83 0.96
CA GLU A 32 35.97 -11.26 1.42
C GLU A 32 36.88 -12.27 2.15
N GLU A 33 36.32 -13.19 2.93
CA GLU A 33 37.12 -14.26 3.59
C GLU A 33 37.71 -15.29 2.61
N TYR A 34 37.13 -15.38 1.41
CA TYR A 34 37.67 -16.23 0.35
C TYR A 34 38.77 -15.52 -0.45
N ILE A 35 38.71 -14.19 -0.56
CA ILE A 35 39.70 -13.36 -1.26
C ILE A 35 41.01 -13.30 -0.49
N ASP A 36 40.96 -13.16 0.85
CA ASP A 36 42.15 -13.10 1.69
C ASP A 36 42.94 -14.42 1.72
N LYS A 37 42.27 -15.58 1.59
CA LYS A 37 42.95 -16.87 1.42
C LYS A 37 43.61 -17.08 0.06
N ILE A 38 43.18 -16.36 -0.96
CA ILE A 38 43.71 -16.45 -2.35
C ILE A 38 44.90 -15.47 -2.54
N ILE A 39 44.88 -14.34 -1.85
CA ILE A 39 45.93 -13.32 -1.95
C ILE A 39 47.23 -13.76 -1.27
N ASN A 40 47.16 -14.63 -0.27
CA ASN A 40 48.35 -15.13 0.44
C ASN A 40 49.17 -16.18 -0.31
N ASN A 41 48.78 -16.56 -1.54
CA ASN A 41 49.56 -17.47 -2.39
C ASN A 41 50.25 -16.70 -3.53
N LYS A 42 51.39 -16.12 -3.22
CA LYS A 42 52.13 -15.14 -4.04
C LYS A 42 52.72 -15.60 -5.38
N ASN A 43 52.41 -16.85 -5.88
CA ASN A 43 53.08 -17.38 -7.08
C ASN A 43 52.14 -18.00 -8.14
N ARG A 44 50.85 -17.61 -8.18
CA ARG A 44 49.94 -18.09 -9.24
C ARG A 44 49.48 -16.99 -10.19
N THR A 45 49.47 -17.30 -11.48
CA THR A 45 49.04 -16.35 -12.52
C THR A 45 47.51 -16.17 -12.49
N LYS A 46 47.03 -14.96 -12.86
CA LYS A 46 45.59 -14.62 -12.93
C LYS A 46 44.77 -15.58 -13.79
N LYS A 47 45.42 -16.30 -14.73
CA LYS A 47 44.82 -17.28 -15.65
C LYS A 47 44.52 -18.62 -14.94
N GLU A 48 45.41 -19.06 -14.05
CA GLU A 48 45.24 -20.29 -13.25
C GLU A 48 44.14 -20.14 -12.22
N ILE A 49 44.09 -18.99 -11.55
CA ILE A 49 43.05 -18.66 -10.57
C ILE A 49 41.66 -18.65 -11.21
N ASN A 50 41.52 -18.10 -12.42
CA ASN A 50 40.25 -18.08 -13.16
C ASN A 50 39.84 -19.47 -13.65
N GLN A 51 40.78 -20.34 -14.01
CA GLN A 51 40.49 -21.71 -14.41
C GLN A 51 40.00 -22.58 -13.24
N GLU A 52 40.65 -22.46 -12.09
CA GLU A 52 40.23 -23.17 -10.87
C GLU A 52 38.86 -22.69 -10.35
N PHE A 53 38.59 -21.39 -10.42
CA PHE A 53 37.30 -20.81 -10.08
C PHE A 53 36.18 -21.31 -10.99
N ASN A 54 36.41 -21.34 -12.30
CA ASN A 54 35.43 -21.85 -13.26
C ASN A 54 35.19 -23.36 -13.14
N GLN A 55 36.20 -24.15 -12.77
CA GLN A 55 36.02 -25.57 -12.47
C GLN A 55 35.20 -25.80 -11.19
N LYS A 56 35.43 -25.02 -10.13
CA LYS A 56 34.62 -25.08 -8.91
C LYS A 56 33.18 -24.67 -9.12
N ILE A 57 32.92 -23.63 -9.93
CA ILE A 57 31.56 -23.23 -10.31
C ILE A 57 30.86 -24.33 -11.11
N LYS A 58 31.54 -24.99 -12.06
CA LYS A 58 30.97 -26.11 -12.81
C LYS A 58 30.61 -27.28 -11.89
N LYS A 59 31.44 -27.58 -10.88
CA LYS A 59 31.17 -28.64 -9.90
C LYS A 59 29.97 -28.32 -9.02
N LEU A 60 29.91 -27.11 -8.47
CA LEU A 60 28.78 -26.62 -7.67
C LEU A 60 27.46 -26.60 -8.42
N ASN A 61 27.48 -26.20 -9.69
CA ASN A 61 26.29 -26.22 -10.53
C ASN A 61 25.81 -27.65 -10.84
N LYS A 62 26.73 -28.62 -11.02
CA LYS A 62 26.35 -30.04 -11.14
C LYS A 62 25.69 -30.58 -9.87
N GLU A 63 26.23 -30.28 -8.71
CA GLU A 63 25.67 -30.71 -7.42
C GLU A 63 24.28 -30.08 -7.18
N LEU A 64 24.10 -28.80 -7.52
CA LEU A 64 22.81 -28.09 -7.39
C LEU A 64 21.73 -28.67 -8.32
N VAL A 65 22.12 -29.09 -9.52
CA VAL A 65 21.21 -29.74 -10.46
C VAL A 65 20.82 -31.14 -9.97
N GLN A 66 21.77 -31.91 -9.42
CA GLN A 66 21.48 -33.23 -8.84
C GLN A 66 20.57 -33.12 -7.61
N GLU A 67 20.80 -32.14 -6.76
CA GLU A 67 19.92 -31.88 -5.60
C GLU A 67 18.48 -31.52 -6.00
N LYS A 68 18.33 -30.66 -7.02
CA LYS A 68 17.00 -30.34 -7.59
C LYS A 68 16.30 -31.55 -8.23
N ILE A 69 17.07 -32.48 -8.83
CA ILE A 69 16.53 -33.73 -9.38
C ILE A 69 16.09 -34.64 -8.22
N ARG A 70 16.89 -34.81 -7.17
CA ARG A 70 16.52 -35.59 -5.97
C ARG A 70 15.27 -35.07 -5.28
N GLN A 71 15.12 -33.73 -5.16
CA GLN A 71 13.93 -33.12 -4.61
C GLN A 71 12.68 -33.34 -5.49
N LYS A 72 12.83 -33.30 -6.82
CA LYS A 72 11.72 -33.60 -7.75
C LYS A 72 11.32 -35.08 -7.72
N VAL A 73 12.26 -35.99 -7.54
CA VAL A 73 11.98 -37.43 -7.41
C VAL A 73 11.23 -37.69 -6.11
N LYS A 74 11.73 -37.16 -4.95
CA LYS A 74 11.04 -37.28 -3.64
C LYS A 74 9.63 -36.67 -3.67
N ALA A 75 9.41 -35.57 -4.42
CA ALA A 75 8.10 -34.97 -4.58
C ALA A 75 7.14 -35.84 -5.43
N LYS A 76 7.67 -36.52 -6.47
CA LYS A 76 6.90 -37.47 -7.29
C LYS A 76 6.56 -38.75 -6.54
N GLU A 77 7.45 -39.25 -5.70
CA GLU A 77 7.20 -40.43 -4.84
C GLU A 77 6.15 -40.14 -3.78
N LYS A 78 6.22 -38.96 -3.11
CA LYS A 78 5.17 -38.49 -2.19
C LYS A 78 3.80 -38.32 -2.87
N SER A 79 3.76 -37.89 -4.14
CA SER A 79 2.51 -37.77 -4.88
C SER A 79 1.93 -39.12 -5.31
N LYS A 80 2.79 -40.12 -5.65
CA LYS A 80 2.35 -41.50 -5.95
C LYS A 80 1.82 -42.22 -4.69
N GLN A 81 2.43 -42.01 -3.53
CA GLN A 81 1.95 -42.58 -2.26
C GLN A 81 0.59 -41.96 -1.87
N LYS A 82 0.37 -40.65 -2.09
CA LYS A 82 -0.93 -39.99 -1.83
C LYS A 82 -2.06 -40.55 -2.71
N VAL A 83 -1.80 -40.82 -3.99
CA VAL A 83 -2.79 -41.39 -4.91
C VAL A 83 -3.16 -42.83 -4.58
N ASN A 84 -2.22 -43.63 -4.02
CA ASN A 84 -2.51 -45.01 -3.58
C ASN A 84 -3.29 -45.05 -2.28
N ILE A 85 -3.10 -44.11 -1.36
CA ILE A 85 -3.86 -43.98 -0.12
C ILE A 85 -5.31 -43.57 -0.42
N ASP A 86 -5.54 -42.61 -1.38
CA ASP A 86 -6.87 -42.19 -1.77
C ASP A 86 -7.68 -43.28 -2.50
N LYS A 87 -7.03 -44.20 -3.21
CA LYS A 87 -7.70 -45.37 -3.83
C LYS A 87 -8.07 -46.45 -2.82
N LYS A 88 -7.33 -46.60 -1.73
CA LYS A 88 -7.63 -47.59 -0.67
C LYS A 88 -8.72 -47.11 0.28
N ASN A 89 -8.86 -45.79 0.46
CA ASN A 89 -9.86 -45.17 1.34
C ASN A 89 -11.25 -45.02 0.69
N LYS A 90 -11.38 -45.10 -0.63
CA LYS A 90 -12.68 -45.05 -1.32
C LYS A 90 -13.51 -46.37 -1.24
N LYS A 91 -12.90 -47.45 -0.71
CA LYS A 91 -13.59 -48.75 -0.58
C LYS A 91 -14.03 -49.10 0.86
N LYS A 92 -13.80 -48.22 1.84
CA LYS A 92 -14.11 -48.50 3.28
C LYS A 92 -14.94 -47.43 3.99
N THR A 93 -15.62 -46.52 3.28
CA THR A 93 -16.45 -45.50 3.91
C THR A 93 -17.94 -45.67 3.56
N ALA A 94 -18.44 -46.85 3.82
CA ALA A 94 -19.84 -47.03 4.16
C ALA A 94 -19.85 -47.77 5.51
N GLU A 95 -20.30 -47.11 6.56
CA GLU A 95 -20.34 -47.53 7.98
C GLU A 95 -19.17 -47.08 8.86
N LYS A 96 -19.36 -46.01 9.60
CA LYS A 96 -19.39 -45.87 11.05
C LYS A 96 -19.36 -44.42 11.47
N LYS A 97 -20.48 -43.99 11.99
CA LYS A 97 -20.57 -42.86 12.93
C LYS A 97 -19.98 -43.29 14.27
N LYS A 98 -19.28 -42.33 14.92
CA LYS A 98 -18.85 -42.21 16.31
C LYS A 98 -17.47 -42.74 16.64
N GLU A 99 -16.70 -41.78 17.10
CA GLU A 99 -15.86 -41.68 18.31
C GLU A 99 -14.57 -40.94 18.05
N LEU A 100 -14.33 -39.91 18.86
CA LEU A 100 -13.07 -39.19 18.94
C LEU A 100 -11.98 -40.19 19.45
N ILE A 101 -10.97 -40.44 18.63
CA ILE A 101 -9.73 -41.07 19.10
C ILE A 101 -8.66 -39.98 19.10
N ILE A 102 -8.24 -39.63 20.30
CA ILE A 102 -7.03 -38.83 20.55
C ILE A 102 -5.86 -39.79 20.35
N THR A 103 -5.08 -39.62 19.30
CA THR A 103 -3.78 -40.29 19.16
C THR A 103 -2.66 -39.33 19.51
N GLU A 104 -1.82 -39.80 20.43
CA GLU A 104 -0.59 -39.17 20.90
C GLU A 104 0.40 -38.98 19.74
N ASN A 105 0.49 -37.77 19.23
CA ASN A 105 1.71 -37.24 18.64
C ASN A 105 1.62 -35.72 18.64
N ASN A 106 2.59 -35.09 19.29
CA ASN A 106 2.72 -33.67 19.64
C ASN A 106 2.80 -32.67 18.45
N ILE A 107 1.90 -32.74 17.48
CA ILE A 107 1.73 -31.73 16.46
C ILE A 107 0.49 -30.95 16.82
N ILE A 108 0.66 -29.67 17.17
CA ILE A 108 -0.45 -28.73 17.27
C ILE A 108 -1.04 -28.56 15.86
N ILE A 109 -2.05 -29.35 15.55
CA ILE A 109 -2.92 -29.05 14.41
C ILE A 109 -3.78 -27.90 14.88
N PRO A 110 -3.72 -26.70 14.24
CA PRO A 110 -4.67 -25.65 14.52
C PRO A 110 -6.06 -26.28 14.38
N LEU A 111 -6.88 -26.15 15.43
CA LEU A 111 -8.31 -26.49 15.33
C LEU A 111 -8.80 -25.91 14.01
N LYS A 112 -9.48 -26.74 13.20
CA LYS A 112 -10.18 -26.26 12.02
C LYS A 112 -10.81 -24.94 12.37
N LYS A 113 -10.55 -23.89 11.57
CA LYS A 113 -11.27 -22.62 11.72
C LYS A 113 -12.74 -22.97 11.97
N PRO A 114 -13.44 -22.23 12.82
CA PRO A 114 -14.86 -22.48 13.07
C PRO A 114 -15.71 -22.17 11.83
N ASP A 115 -15.35 -22.76 10.68
CA ASP A 115 -16.17 -22.81 9.48
C ASP A 115 -17.42 -23.67 9.69
N ASP A 116 -17.47 -24.42 10.81
CA ASP A 116 -18.57 -25.30 11.19
C ASP A 116 -19.45 -24.73 12.32
N LEU A 117 -19.20 -23.49 12.78
CA LEU A 117 -20.13 -22.81 13.67
C LEU A 117 -21.29 -22.25 12.88
N GLY A 118 -22.28 -23.08 12.71
CA GLY A 118 -23.56 -22.75 12.13
C GLY A 118 -23.58 -23.02 10.64
N LEU A 119 -24.24 -24.10 10.29
CA LEU A 119 -25.02 -24.19 9.09
C LEU A 119 -25.71 -22.85 8.84
N ILE A 120 -25.00 -21.91 8.19
CA ILE A 120 -25.66 -20.81 7.53
C ILE A 120 -26.65 -21.49 6.62
N SER A 121 -27.89 -21.37 6.98
CA SER A 121 -29.04 -21.85 6.21
C SER A 121 -28.69 -21.64 4.74
N LYS A 122 -28.80 -22.67 3.92
CA LYS A 122 -28.61 -22.58 2.46
C LYS A 122 -29.57 -21.58 1.79
N LYS A 123 -30.32 -20.82 2.57
CA LYS A 123 -31.27 -19.79 2.17
C LYS A 123 -30.65 -18.42 2.33
N SER A 124 -30.58 -17.69 1.23
CA SER A 124 -30.16 -16.27 1.25
C SER A 124 -31.29 -15.40 1.82
N VAL A 125 -30.95 -14.41 2.64
CA VAL A 125 -31.92 -13.37 3.05
C VAL A 125 -32.15 -12.31 1.97
N ILE A 126 -31.32 -12.33 0.92
CA ILE A 126 -31.35 -11.36 -0.19
C ILE A 126 -32.03 -11.92 -1.42
N LEU A 127 -31.85 -13.21 -1.73
CA LEU A 127 -32.27 -13.85 -2.96
C LEU A 127 -33.31 -14.97 -2.69
N SER A 128 -34.19 -15.19 -3.67
CA SER A 128 -34.95 -16.42 -3.72
C SER A 128 -34.03 -17.63 -3.92
N GLU A 129 -34.46 -18.83 -3.54
CA GLU A 129 -33.66 -20.04 -3.70
C GLU A 129 -33.19 -20.25 -5.16
N LYS A 130 -34.07 -20.02 -6.12
CA LYS A 130 -33.75 -20.10 -7.55
C LYS A 130 -32.68 -19.09 -7.96
N ASP A 131 -32.79 -17.84 -7.52
CA ASP A 131 -31.82 -16.80 -7.82
C ASP A 131 -30.49 -17.05 -7.10
N PHE A 132 -30.51 -17.63 -5.89
CA PHE A 132 -29.32 -18.01 -5.15
C PHE A 132 -28.52 -19.11 -5.86
N LEU A 133 -29.15 -20.12 -6.38
CA LEU A 133 -28.51 -21.16 -7.21
C LEU A 133 -27.89 -20.57 -8.48
N ILE A 134 -28.59 -19.62 -9.10
CA ILE A 134 -28.02 -18.88 -10.25
C ILE A 134 -26.79 -18.10 -9.80
N ALA A 135 -26.87 -17.37 -8.68
CA ALA A 135 -25.74 -16.59 -8.14
C ALA A 135 -24.51 -17.46 -7.85
N GLN A 136 -24.68 -18.61 -7.21
CA GLN A 136 -23.57 -19.56 -6.97
C GLN A 136 -22.88 -19.97 -8.29
N ARG A 137 -23.66 -20.30 -9.33
CA ARG A 137 -23.10 -20.64 -10.65
C ARG A 137 -22.38 -19.44 -11.31
N VAL A 138 -22.96 -18.24 -11.20
CA VAL A 138 -22.37 -17.00 -11.71
C VAL A 138 -21.02 -16.75 -11.05
N PHE A 139 -20.95 -16.75 -9.71
CA PHE A 139 -19.72 -16.47 -8.97
C PHE A 139 -18.65 -17.55 -9.15
N ASN A 140 -19.05 -18.82 -9.31
CA ASN A 140 -18.12 -19.89 -9.68
C ASN A 140 -17.47 -19.64 -11.07
N ASN A 141 -18.23 -19.09 -12.03
CA ASN A 141 -17.69 -18.71 -13.34
C ASN A 141 -16.81 -17.44 -13.25
N ILE A 142 -17.17 -16.47 -12.43
CA ILE A 142 -16.35 -15.26 -12.15
C ILE A 142 -14.99 -15.67 -11.56
N LYS A 143 -14.95 -16.54 -10.55
CA LYS A 143 -13.72 -17.07 -9.95
C LYS A 143 -12.80 -17.72 -11.02
N ARG A 144 -13.40 -18.39 -12.02
CA ARG A 144 -12.69 -18.99 -13.16
C ARG A 144 -12.43 -18.01 -14.31
N LYS A 145 -12.70 -16.71 -14.13
CA LYS A 145 -12.57 -15.64 -15.15
C LYS A 145 -13.42 -15.87 -16.42
N LYS A 146 -14.46 -16.71 -16.35
CA LYS A 146 -15.37 -17.01 -17.46
C LYS A 146 -16.53 -15.99 -17.52
N TRP A 147 -16.18 -14.72 -17.73
CA TRP A 147 -17.13 -13.60 -17.69
C TRP A 147 -18.29 -13.71 -18.68
N ASN A 148 -18.04 -14.21 -19.91
CA ASN A 148 -19.11 -14.37 -20.91
C ASN A 148 -20.20 -15.33 -20.40
N THR A 149 -19.80 -16.44 -19.77
CA THR A 149 -20.74 -17.41 -19.18
C THR A 149 -21.45 -16.81 -17.97
N ALA A 150 -20.71 -16.12 -17.09
CA ALA A 150 -21.30 -15.45 -15.93
C ALA A 150 -22.37 -14.41 -16.33
N ASN A 151 -22.08 -13.58 -17.34
CA ASN A 151 -23.01 -12.58 -17.86
C ASN A 151 -24.25 -13.18 -18.54
N LYS A 152 -24.12 -14.35 -19.21
CA LYS A 152 -25.27 -15.07 -19.74
C LYS A 152 -26.14 -15.67 -18.62
N LEU A 153 -25.53 -16.23 -17.59
CA LEU A 153 -26.24 -16.85 -16.47
C LEU A 153 -26.97 -15.80 -15.62
N VAL A 154 -26.35 -14.66 -15.30
CA VAL A 154 -27.00 -13.65 -14.46
C VAL A 154 -28.26 -13.04 -15.10
N LYS A 155 -28.34 -13.01 -16.44
CA LYS A 155 -29.55 -12.54 -17.15
C LYS A 155 -30.77 -13.39 -16.82
N LYS A 156 -30.60 -14.68 -16.47
CA LYS A 156 -31.68 -15.61 -16.08
C LYS A 156 -32.25 -15.32 -14.69
N SER A 157 -31.54 -14.60 -13.84
CA SER A 157 -32.06 -14.17 -12.54
C SER A 157 -33.11 -13.06 -12.72
N ARG A 158 -34.12 -13.04 -11.84
CA ARG A 158 -35.08 -11.92 -11.75
C ARG A 158 -34.60 -10.82 -10.81
N ASN A 159 -33.63 -11.11 -9.94
CA ASN A 159 -33.14 -10.18 -8.93
C ASN A 159 -32.29 -9.06 -9.55
N LYS A 160 -32.70 -7.80 -9.32
CA LYS A 160 -32.03 -6.61 -9.84
C LYS A 160 -30.67 -6.35 -9.14
N ASP A 161 -30.57 -6.61 -7.83
CA ASP A 161 -29.35 -6.37 -7.04
C ASP A 161 -28.23 -7.31 -7.50
N LEU A 162 -28.53 -8.58 -7.76
CA LEU A 162 -27.57 -9.55 -8.30
C LEU A 162 -27.05 -9.12 -9.69
N LYS A 163 -27.96 -8.68 -10.58
CA LYS A 163 -27.56 -8.20 -11.91
C LYS A 163 -26.65 -6.99 -11.82
N LEU A 164 -27.00 -6.02 -10.98
CA LEU A 164 -26.23 -4.80 -10.77
C LEU A 164 -24.84 -5.09 -10.16
N LEU A 165 -24.77 -5.97 -9.15
CA LEU A 165 -23.52 -6.40 -8.54
C LEU A 165 -22.59 -7.05 -9.58
N VAL A 166 -23.09 -7.97 -10.38
CA VAL A 166 -22.28 -8.66 -11.41
C VAL A 166 -21.84 -7.68 -12.51
N GLN A 167 -22.71 -6.75 -12.93
CA GLN A 167 -22.36 -5.70 -13.89
C GLN A 167 -21.23 -4.81 -13.36
N TRP A 168 -21.33 -4.34 -12.09
CA TRP A 168 -20.27 -3.57 -11.45
C TRP A 168 -18.94 -4.32 -11.40
N MET A 169 -18.97 -5.60 -11.02
CA MET A 169 -17.77 -6.44 -10.99
C MET A 169 -17.16 -6.61 -12.39
N TYR A 170 -17.99 -6.84 -13.41
CA TYR A 170 -17.55 -6.97 -14.79
C TYR A 170 -16.90 -5.69 -15.32
N LEU A 171 -17.49 -4.52 -15.05
CA LEU A 171 -16.94 -3.25 -15.49
C LEU A 171 -15.59 -2.91 -14.82
N LYS A 172 -15.30 -3.44 -13.63
CA LYS A 172 -13.98 -3.27 -12.98
C LYS A 172 -12.87 -4.07 -13.65
N GLU A 173 -13.19 -5.11 -14.39
CA GLU A 173 -12.21 -5.95 -15.07
C GLU A 173 -11.53 -5.18 -16.21
N ARG A 174 -10.17 -5.18 -16.20
CA ARG A 174 -9.40 -4.40 -17.18
C ARG A 174 -9.59 -4.88 -18.62
N ALA A 175 -9.70 -6.18 -18.82
CA ALA A 175 -9.79 -6.83 -20.13
C ALA A 175 -11.24 -7.16 -20.55
N ASN A 176 -12.25 -6.49 -19.99
CA ASN A 176 -13.64 -6.71 -20.34
C ASN A 176 -13.97 -6.20 -21.77
N LYS A 177 -15.08 -6.73 -22.32
CA LYS A 177 -15.58 -6.34 -23.64
C LYS A 177 -16.63 -5.22 -23.62
N ALA A 178 -16.82 -4.57 -22.44
CA ALA A 178 -17.74 -3.45 -22.32
C ALA A 178 -17.28 -2.28 -23.18
N ASN A 179 -18.22 -1.54 -23.77
CA ASN A 179 -17.97 -0.33 -24.54
C ASN A 179 -18.08 0.92 -23.66
N PHE A 180 -17.86 2.09 -24.25
CA PHE A 180 -17.92 3.39 -23.54
C PHE A 180 -19.31 3.62 -22.91
N TYR A 181 -20.38 3.35 -23.63
CA TYR A 181 -21.75 3.61 -23.17
C TYR A 181 -22.17 2.69 -22.01
N ASP A 182 -21.65 1.44 -21.95
CA ASP A 182 -21.87 0.55 -20.80
C ASP A 182 -21.36 1.17 -19.50
N TYR A 183 -20.19 1.83 -19.56
CA TYR A 183 -19.63 2.55 -18.42
C TYR A 183 -20.41 3.80 -18.08
N VAL A 184 -20.72 4.66 -19.09
CA VAL A 184 -21.46 5.91 -18.89
C VAL A 184 -22.82 5.62 -18.25
N ASN A 185 -23.56 4.65 -18.77
CA ASN A 185 -24.84 4.26 -18.22
C ASN A 185 -24.72 3.78 -16.77
N PHE A 186 -23.74 2.92 -16.47
CA PHE A 186 -23.54 2.48 -15.09
C PHE A 186 -23.22 3.63 -14.16
N ILE A 187 -22.28 4.50 -14.52
CA ILE A 187 -21.82 5.63 -13.71
C ILE A 187 -22.96 6.60 -13.43
N ASN A 188 -23.76 6.95 -14.44
CA ASN A 188 -24.83 7.92 -14.31
C ASN A 188 -25.95 7.46 -13.36
N PHE A 189 -26.30 6.17 -13.39
CA PHE A 189 -27.37 5.61 -12.58
C PHE A 189 -26.92 5.02 -11.24
N ASN A 190 -25.61 4.94 -10.97
CA ASN A 190 -25.06 4.27 -9.79
C ASN A 190 -23.87 5.02 -9.20
N LYS A 191 -24.00 6.32 -9.02
CA LYS A 191 -22.95 7.21 -8.48
C LYS A 191 -22.50 6.80 -7.07
N GLU A 192 -23.39 6.16 -6.31
CA GLU A 192 -23.17 5.66 -4.96
C GLU A 192 -22.37 4.34 -4.88
N TRP A 193 -21.97 3.78 -6.03
CA TRP A 193 -21.20 2.53 -6.01
C TRP A 193 -19.70 2.77 -5.80
N PRO A 194 -18.97 1.83 -5.19
CA PRO A 194 -17.53 1.97 -4.97
C PRO A 194 -16.75 1.92 -6.30
N ARG A 195 -15.56 2.52 -6.29
CA ARG A 195 -14.65 2.51 -7.45
C ARG A 195 -15.16 3.25 -8.69
N ILE A 196 -16.10 4.20 -8.55
CA ILE A 196 -16.57 5.02 -9.68
C ILE A 196 -15.41 5.69 -10.42
N ASN A 197 -14.43 6.24 -9.70
CA ASN A 197 -13.23 6.82 -10.33
C ASN A 197 -12.44 5.80 -11.16
N ARG A 198 -12.42 4.54 -10.74
CA ARG A 198 -11.84 3.45 -11.54
C ARG A 198 -12.65 3.17 -12.80
N LEU A 199 -13.98 3.17 -12.71
CA LEU A 199 -14.86 3.00 -13.87
C LEU A 199 -14.74 4.16 -14.84
N ARG A 200 -14.66 5.39 -14.35
CA ARG A 200 -14.39 6.59 -15.17
C ARG A 200 -13.06 6.45 -15.93
N TYR A 201 -12.00 6.11 -15.23
CA TYR A 201 -10.70 5.83 -15.85
C TYR A 201 -10.79 4.77 -16.96
N LEU A 202 -11.54 3.69 -16.75
CA LEU A 202 -11.72 2.63 -17.75
C LEU A 202 -12.59 3.10 -18.92
N ALA A 203 -13.64 3.89 -18.66
CA ALA A 203 -14.48 4.50 -19.70
C ALA A 203 -13.66 5.38 -20.65
N GLU A 204 -12.78 6.22 -20.12
CA GLU A 204 -11.87 7.06 -20.91
C GLU A 204 -11.05 6.23 -21.92
N HIS A 205 -10.59 5.05 -21.50
CA HIS A 205 -9.81 4.13 -22.34
C HIS A 205 -10.66 3.31 -23.34
N LYS A 206 -11.99 3.43 -23.29
CA LYS A 206 -12.93 2.83 -24.26
C LYS A 206 -13.41 3.82 -25.33
N ILE A 207 -12.96 5.08 -25.29
CA ILE A 207 -13.33 6.08 -26.29
C ILE A 207 -12.63 5.75 -27.62
N ASP A 208 -13.44 5.36 -28.58
CA ASP A 208 -13.05 5.11 -29.97
C ASP A 208 -14.03 5.86 -30.90
N PHE A 209 -13.60 6.90 -31.55
CA PHE A 209 -14.46 7.74 -32.42
C PHE A 209 -15.02 7.04 -33.65
N LYS A 210 -14.61 5.80 -33.92
CA LYS A 210 -15.34 4.95 -34.88
C LYS A 210 -16.67 4.46 -34.34
N LYS A 211 -16.86 4.47 -33.01
CA LYS A 211 -18.01 3.89 -32.30
C LYS A 211 -18.67 4.85 -31.32
N VAL A 212 -18.00 5.92 -30.95
CA VAL A 212 -18.43 6.88 -29.93
C VAL A 212 -18.52 8.26 -30.56
N LYS A 213 -19.67 8.92 -30.43
CA LYS A 213 -19.89 10.26 -30.97
C LYS A 213 -19.08 11.29 -30.16
N PRO A 214 -18.40 12.26 -30.82
CA PRO A 214 -17.66 13.31 -30.14
C PRO A 214 -18.51 14.12 -29.14
N ALA A 215 -19.78 14.38 -29.48
CA ALA A 215 -20.71 15.07 -28.60
C ALA A 215 -20.94 14.32 -27.27
N ASP A 216 -21.05 13.00 -27.30
CA ASP A 216 -21.29 12.17 -26.11
C ASP A 216 -20.03 12.17 -25.20
N VAL A 217 -18.83 12.26 -25.79
CA VAL A 217 -17.58 12.42 -25.04
C VAL A 217 -17.52 13.77 -24.35
N ILE A 218 -17.88 14.85 -25.06
CA ILE A 218 -17.93 16.20 -24.48
C ILE A 218 -18.96 16.26 -23.34
N GLU A 219 -20.15 15.71 -23.54
CA GLU A 219 -21.18 15.67 -22.50
C GLU A 219 -20.74 14.83 -21.27
N PHE A 220 -20.05 13.71 -21.48
CA PHE A 220 -19.51 12.89 -20.39
C PHE A 220 -18.54 13.68 -19.48
N PHE A 221 -17.79 14.62 -20.04
CA PHE A 221 -16.83 15.44 -19.29
C PHE A 221 -17.36 16.84 -18.90
N LYS A 222 -18.58 17.20 -19.25
CA LYS A 222 -19.13 18.54 -19.04
C LYS A 222 -19.09 19.04 -17.60
N ASN A 223 -19.43 18.15 -16.65
CA ASN A 223 -19.52 18.47 -15.22
C ASN A 223 -18.46 17.73 -14.39
N GLN A 224 -17.39 17.29 -15.01
CA GLN A 224 -16.35 16.54 -14.32
C GLN A 224 -15.02 16.61 -15.07
N ASP A 225 -13.93 16.70 -14.31
CA ASP A 225 -12.60 16.65 -14.89
C ASP A 225 -12.30 15.26 -15.47
N THR A 226 -11.41 15.23 -16.46
CA THR A 226 -10.85 13.99 -16.99
C THR A 226 -10.00 13.33 -15.91
N PHE A 227 -10.14 12.01 -15.74
CA PHE A 227 -9.43 11.26 -14.73
C PHE A 227 -7.99 10.88 -15.15
N SER A 228 -7.73 10.86 -16.45
CA SER A 228 -6.43 10.50 -17.01
C SER A 228 -5.99 11.47 -18.10
N GLY A 229 -4.66 11.53 -18.33
CA GLY A 229 -4.13 12.23 -19.50
C GLY A 229 -4.64 11.66 -20.81
N PHE A 230 -4.95 10.36 -20.88
CA PHE A 230 -5.57 9.75 -22.04
C PHE A 230 -7.00 10.27 -22.27
N GLY A 231 -7.79 10.42 -21.20
CA GLY A 231 -9.11 11.06 -21.24
C GLY A 231 -9.03 12.50 -21.76
N LYS A 232 -8.04 13.29 -21.29
CA LYS A 232 -7.79 14.64 -21.83
C LYS A 232 -7.50 14.64 -23.32
N LEU A 233 -6.65 13.71 -23.78
CA LEU A 233 -6.38 13.55 -25.22
C LEU A 233 -7.67 13.27 -25.99
N LYS A 234 -8.50 12.36 -25.51
CA LYS A 234 -9.77 12.01 -26.17
C LYS A 234 -10.77 13.15 -26.16
N LEU A 235 -10.85 13.90 -25.07
CA LEU A 235 -11.68 15.11 -25.01
C LEU A 235 -11.17 16.18 -25.99
N GLY A 236 -9.86 16.40 -26.05
CA GLY A 236 -9.24 17.30 -27.01
C GLY A 236 -9.53 16.91 -28.47
N GLU A 237 -9.42 15.60 -28.81
CA GLU A 237 -9.80 15.06 -30.11
C GLU A 237 -11.29 15.34 -30.42
N ALA A 238 -12.19 15.18 -29.42
CA ALA A 238 -13.62 15.44 -29.59
C ALA A 238 -13.89 16.90 -29.93
N PHE A 239 -13.23 17.86 -29.26
CA PHE A 239 -13.34 19.27 -29.54
C PHE A 239 -12.80 19.65 -30.95
N LEU A 240 -11.66 19.07 -31.35
CA LEU A 240 -11.13 19.27 -32.71
C LEU A 240 -12.12 18.80 -33.78
N ILE A 241 -12.75 17.63 -33.60
CA ILE A 241 -13.76 17.10 -34.53
C ILE A 241 -14.99 18.03 -34.61
N LYS A 242 -15.31 18.71 -33.48
CA LYS A 242 -16.42 19.69 -33.43
C LYS A 242 -16.05 21.08 -33.90
N GLY A 243 -14.82 21.33 -34.33
CA GLY A 243 -14.34 22.61 -34.81
C GLY A 243 -13.81 23.58 -33.73
N GLU A 244 -13.85 23.21 -32.45
CA GLU A 244 -13.33 24.00 -31.32
C GLU A 244 -11.80 23.87 -31.22
N LYS A 245 -11.06 24.43 -32.19
CA LYS A 245 -9.63 24.21 -32.41
C LYS A 245 -8.78 24.58 -31.18
N SER A 246 -8.87 25.79 -30.68
CA SER A 246 -8.03 26.29 -29.57
C SER A 246 -8.17 25.42 -28.30
N LYS A 247 -9.41 25.10 -27.95
CA LYS A 247 -9.70 24.25 -26.78
C LYS A 247 -9.20 22.82 -26.96
N GLY A 248 -9.36 22.26 -28.17
CA GLY A 248 -8.90 20.92 -28.51
C GLY A 248 -7.38 20.80 -28.45
N GLU A 249 -6.64 21.74 -29.02
CA GLU A 249 -5.17 21.79 -29.02
C GLU A 249 -4.60 21.86 -27.61
N LYS A 250 -5.14 22.75 -26.75
CA LYS A 250 -4.74 22.87 -25.34
C LYS A 250 -4.90 21.55 -24.58
N LEU A 251 -6.06 20.89 -24.75
CA LEU A 251 -6.31 19.61 -24.08
C LEU A 251 -5.42 18.48 -24.61
N ILE A 252 -5.07 18.48 -25.90
CA ILE A 252 -4.12 17.51 -26.47
C ILE A 252 -2.73 17.70 -25.84
N ILE A 253 -2.23 18.92 -25.74
CA ILE A 253 -0.93 19.22 -25.13
C ILE A 253 -0.92 18.78 -23.66
N ASP A 254 -1.93 19.16 -22.88
CA ASP A 254 -2.05 18.81 -21.46
C ASP A 254 -2.17 17.29 -21.25
N GLY A 255 -3.00 16.65 -22.07
CA GLY A 255 -3.19 15.21 -22.02
C GLY A 255 -1.94 14.45 -22.41
N PHE A 256 -1.25 14.90 -23.47
CA PHE A 256 -0.01 14.29 -23.95
C PHE A 256 1.07 14.27 -22.85
N ARG A 257 1.18 15.34 -22.07
CA ARG A 257 2.17 15.44 -20.99
C ARG A 257 2.05 14.27 -19.99
N THR A 258 0.83 13.89 -19.61
CA THR A 258 0.56 12.97 -18.50
C THR A 258 0.04 11.60 -18.91
N ALA A 259 -0.40 11.40 -20.16
CA ALA A 259 -1.02 10.16 -20.61
C ALA A 259 -0.07 8.96 -20.60
N LYS A 260 -0.59 7.80 -20.18
CA LYS A 260 0.07 6.51 -20.36
C LYS A 260 -0.26 5.98 -21.75
N LEU A 261 0.72 6.02 -22.64
CA LEU A 261 0.56 5.72 -24.06
C LEU A 261 1.25 4.40 -24.46
N SER A 262 0.63 3.66 -25.35
CA SER A 262 1.30 2.56 -26.07
C SER A 262 2.30 3.12 -27.07
N ARG A 263 3.10 2.26 -27.72
CA ARG A 263 3.97 2.70 -28.82
C ARG A 263 3.16 3.18 -30.03
N ASP A 264 2.03 2.54 -30.27
CA ASP A 264 1.15 2.87 -31.39
C ASP A 264 0.40 4.17 -31.16
N ASP A 265 -0.06 4.42 -29.92
CA ASP A 265 -0.64 5.73 -29.55
C ASP A 265 0.38 6.86 -29.76
N LEU A 266 1.64 6.66 -29.34
CA LEU A 266 2.69 7.68 -29.56
C LEU A 266 2.96 7.94 -31.04
N ARG A 267 3.01 6.88 -31.87
CA ARG A 267 3.17 7.03 -33.33
C ARG A 267 1.98 7.76 -33.93
N TYR A 268 0.77 7.37 -33.54
CA TYR A 268 -0.47 8.02 -34.01
C TYR A 268 -0.46 9.50 -33.66
N LEU A 269 -0.21 9.86 -32.41
CA LEU A 269 -0.18 11.25 -31.95
C LEU A 269 0.92 12.05 -32.66
N ASN A 270 2.12 11.50 -32.79
CA ASN A 270 3.23 12.14 -33.49
C ASN A 270 2.94 12.38 -34.97
N LYS A 271 2.21 11.46 -35.64
CA LYS A 271 1.82 11.63 -37.05
C LYS A 271 0.66 12.63 -37.19
N LYS A 272 -0.41 12.43 -36.44
CA LYS A 272 -1.67 13.19 -36.60
C LYS A 272 -1.58 14.61 -36.06
N TYR A 273 -0.88 14.80 -34.94
CA TYR A 273 -0.81 16.07 -34.21
C TYR A 273 0.59 16.67 -34.20
N LYS A 274 1.40 16.40 -35.23
CA LYS A 274 2.73 16.99 -35.39
C LYS A 274 2.70 18.53 -35.38
N TYR A 275 1.61 19.13 -35.89
CA TYR A 275 1.42 20.56 -35.92
C TYR A 275 1.05 21.17 -34.55
N ILE A 276 0.64 20.36 -33.55
CA ILE A 276 0.32 20.77 -32.18
C ILE A 276 1.48 20.44 -31.23
N LEU A 277 2.07 19.25 -31.37
CA LEU A 277 3.07 18.71 -30.45
C LEU A 277 4.49 19.11 -30.87
N SER A 278 4.97 20.21 -30.29
CA SER A 278 6.34 20.71 -30.49
C SER A 278 7.38 19.87 -29.70
N SER A 279 8.66 20.08 -30.00
CA SER A 279 9.77 19.49 -29.23
C SER A 279 9.67 19.80 -27.73
N GLU A 280 9.23 21.01 -27.38
CA GLU A 280 9.04 21.40 -25.97
C GLU A 280 7.98 20.53 -25.28
N ASN A 281 6.88 20.17 -25.95
CA ASN A 281 5.87 19.28 -25.37
C ASN A 281 6.44 17.88 -25.06
N TYR A 282 7.36 17.38 -25.88
CA TYR A 282 8.06 16.11 -25.60
C TYR A 282 9.03 16.23 -24.42
N ILE A 283 9.72 17.38 -24.28
CA ILE A 283 10.61 17.66 -23.15
C ILE A 283 9.77 17.71 -21.84
N GLN A 284 8.67 18.45 -21.84
CA GLN A 284 7.77 18.54 -20.69
C GLN A 284 7.17 17.19 -20.30
N ARG A 285 6.81 16.37 -21.29
CA ARG A 285 6.39 15.00 -21.06
C ARG A 285 7.50 14.17 -20.42
N ALA A 286 8.73 14.22 -20.94
CA ALA A 286 9.85 13.49 -20.38
C ALA A 286 10.17 13.92 -18.95
N LYS A 287 10.13 15.23 -18.67
CA LYS A 287 10.29 15.82 -17.34
C LYS A 287 9.25 15.26 -16.37
N TYR A 288 7.96 15.28 -16.73
CA TYR A 288 6.87 14.74 -15.94
C TYR A 288 7.09 13.24 -15.64
N LEU A 289 7.30 12.43 -16.68
CA LEU A 289 7.46 10.97 -16.55
C LEU A 289 8.68 10.58 -15.70
N ALA A 290 9.76 11.34 -15.80
CA ALA A 290 10.96 11.13 -14.99
C ALA A 290 10.69 11.42 -13.50
N TRP A 291 10.01 12.49 -13.16
CA TRP A 291 9.64 12.78 -11.77
C TRP A 291 8.59 11.83 -11.20
N GLU A 292 7.65 11.34 -12.03
CA GLU A 292 6.70 10.29 -11.64
C GLU A 292 7.33 8.89 -11.59
N GLN A 293 8.63 8.76 -11.93
CA GLN A 293 9.36 7.49 -11.98
C GLN A 293 8.71 6.45 -12.93
N ASP A 294 7.95 6.92 -13.94
CA ASP A 294 7.37 6.05 -14.97
C ASP A 294 8.39 5.80 -16.09
N TYR A 295 9.44 5.06 -15.75
CA TYR A 295 10.59 4.81 -16.61
C TYR A 295 10.25 4.11 -17.92
N TRP A 296 9.18 3.28 -17.96
CA TRP A 296 8.78 2.63 -19.21
C TRP A 296 8.13 3.59 -20.20
N GLN A 297 7.33 4.55 -19.71
CA GLN A 297 6.79 5.62 -20.55
C GLN A 297 7.90 6.59 -20.97
N LEU A 298 8.82 6.91 -20.07
CA LEU A 298 9.98 7.73 -20.36
C LEU A 298 10.83 7.11 -21.49
N LYS A 299 11.17 5.82 -21.41
CA LYS A 299 11.92 5.09 -22.46
C LYS A 299 11.29 5.21 -23.84
N LYS A 300 9.95 5.15 -23.93
CA LYS A 300 9.24 5.32 -25.19
C LYS A 300 9.32 6.76 -25.72
N THR A 301 9.39 7.75 -24.82
CA THR A 301 9.41 9.18 -25.16
C THR A 301 10.79 9.67 -25.57
N VAL A 302 11.86 9.15 -24.96
CA VAL A 302 13.26 9.60 -25.17
C VAL A 302 13.66 9.69 -26.64
N ARG A 303 13.21 8.78 -27.50
CA ARG A 303 13.56 8.78 -28.93
C ARG A 303 13.03 9.98 -29.73
N TYR A 304 12.03 10.70 -29.18
CA TYR A 304 11.44 11.87 -29.81
C TYR A 304 12.02 13.18 -29.28
N LEU A 305 12.95 13.11 -28.33
CA LEU A 305 13.59 14.28 -27.74
C LEU A 305 14.71 14.83 -28.66
N PRO A 306 14.92 16.15 -28.65
CA PRO A 306 16.08 16.74 -29.29
C PRO A 306 17.39 16.32 -28.60
N THR A 307 18.50 16.44 -29.35
CA THR A 307 19.87 16.18 -28.84
C THR A 307 20.11 16.99 -27.56
N GLY A 308 20.83 16.40 -26.61
CA GLY A 308 21.08 16.94 -25.29
C GLY A 308 20.01 16.52 -24.28
N TYR A 309 18.73 16.76 -24.54
CA TYR A 309 17.64 16.23 -23.72
C TYR A 309 17.50 14.72 -23.84
N LYS A 310 17.77 14.17 -25.00
CA LYS A 310 17.77 12.71 -25.22
C LYS A 310 18.79 12.03 -24.31
N GLU A 311 20.01 12.54 -24.23
CA GLU A 311 21.10 12.04 -23.39
C GLU A 311 20.75 12.21 -21.90
N LEU A 312 20.25 13.38 -21.49
CA LEU A 312 19.79 13.64 -20.11
C LEU A 312 18.75 12.61 -19.66
N TYR A 313 17.66 12.49 -20.40
CA TYR A 313 16.56 11.60 -19.99
C TYR A 313 16.87 10.11 -20.19
N PHE A 314 17.79 9.76 -21.08
CA PHE A 314 18.32 8.41 -21.16
C PHE A 314 19.18 8.06 -19.94
N ALA A 315 20.03 8.97 -19.46
CA ALA A 315 20.82 8.80 -18.24
C ALA A 315 19.89 8.65 -17.02
N ARG A 316 18.85 9.49 -16.92
CA ARG A 316 17.83 9.37 -15.87
C ARG A 316 17.12 8.01 -15.93
N PHE A 317 16.71 7.54 -17.12
CA PHE A 317 16.12 6.21 -17.29
C PHE A 317 17.08 5.11 -16.84
N ALA A 318 18.36 5.15 -17.21
CA ALA A 318 19.36 4.16 -16.82
C ALA A 318 19.54 4.10 -15.28
N LEU A 319 19.59 5.26 -14.61
CA LEU A 319 19.66 5.38 -13.15
C LEU A 319 18.42 4.77 -12.46
N MET A 320 17.22 5.08 -12.95
CA MET A 320 15.95 4.56 -12.38
C MET A 320 15.86 3.04 -12.48
N THR A 321 16.26 2.47 -13.61
CA THR A 321 16.18 1.02 -13.89
C THR A 321 17.40 0.26 -13.39
N ARG A 322 18.43 0.95 -12.90
CA ARG A 322 19.72 0.38 -12.52
C ARG A 322 20.35 -0.46 -13.64
N SER A 323 20.18 0.00 -14.87
CA SER A 323 20.71 -0.66 -16.06
C SER A 323 22.24 -0.75 -16.00
N TYR A 324 22.81 -1.68 -16.75
CA TYR A 324 24.25 -1.69 -17.03
C TYR A 324 24.64 -0.43 -17.83
N GLY A 325 25.85 0.11 -17.61
CA GLY A 325 26.35 1.27 -18.36
C GLY A 325 25.82 2.64 -17.86
N VAL A 326 25.39 2.74 -16.60
CA VAL A 326 24.92 4.02 -16.00
C VAL A 326 25.99 5.11 -16.11
N ASP A 327 27.25 4.81 -15.82
CA ASP A 327 28.33 5.80 -15.84
C ASP A 327 28.59 6.30 -17.28
N ALA A 328 28.56 5.41 -18.28
CA ALA A 328 28.65 5.79 -19.68
C ALA A 328 27.43 6.63 -20.16
N ALA A 329 26.24 6.36 -19.61
CA ALA A 329 25.07 7.16 -19.93
C ALA A 329 25.17 8.58 -19.34
N ILE A 330 25.70 8.72 -18.14
CA ILE A 330 25.94 10.02 -17.48
C ILE A 330 27.03 10.81 -18.22
N ALA A 331 28.11 10.16 -18.64
CA ALA A 331 29.20 10.80 -19.38
C ALA A 331 28.77 11.41 -20.73
N LYS A 332 27.65 10.95 -21.30
CA LYS A 332 27.06 11.51 -22.53
C LYS A 332 26.16 12.71 -22.30
N VAL A 333 25.83 13.03 -21.06
CA VAL A 333 25.00 14.19 -20.76
C VAL A 333 25.77 15.46 -21.01
N PRO A 334 25.27 16.41 -21.84
CA PRO A 334 25.93 17.69 -22.06
C PRO A 334 26.15 18.46 -20.76
N GLU A 335 27.25 19.21 -20.69
CA GLU A 335 27.68 19.96 -19.51
C GLU A 335 26.57 20.83 -18.91
N LYS A 336 25.83 21.55 -19.78
CA LYS A 336 24.68 22.39 -19.37
C LYS A 336 23.57 21.69 -18.61
N PHE A 337 23.53 20.33 -18.61
CA PHE A 337 22.54 19.52 -17.92
C PHE A 337 23.12 18.69 -16.76
N ILE A 338 24.41 18.77 -16.49
CA ILE A 338 25.04 18.00 -15.40
C ILE A 338 24.44 18.37 -14.04
N ASP A 339 24.06 19.63 -13.89
CA ASP A 339 23.42 20.17 -12.69
C ASP A 339 21.89 20.09 -12.68
N ASP A 340 21.27 19.41 -13.68
CA ASP A 340 19.82 19.17 -13.67
C ASP A 340 19.39 18.51 -12.36
N ILE A 341 18.44 19.16 -11.67
CA ILE A 341 18.00 18.75 -10.34
C ILE A 341 17.42 17.32 -10.32
N GLY A 342 16.77 16.93 -11.41
CA GLY A 342 16.21 15.58 -11.55
C GLY A 342 17.29 14.53 -11.81
N LEU A 343 18.36 14.88 -12.54
CA LEU A 343 19.53 14.02 -12.71
C LEU A 343 20.25 13.83 -11.38
N LYS A 344 20.47 14.92 -10.60
CA LYS A 344 21.01 14.85 -9.23
C LYS A 344 20.17 13.93 -8.35
N TYR A 345 18.82 14.04 -8.41
CA TYR A 345 17.93 13.17 -7.65
C TYR A 345 18.11 11.70 -8.00
N ASP A 346 18.07 11.36 -9.28
CA ASP A 346 18.19 9.98 -9.72
C ASP A 346 19.59 9.41 -9.41
N ARG A 347 20.67 10.22 -9.48
CA ARG A 347 22.05 9.84 -9.07
C ARG A 347 22.13 9.58 -7.56
N ALA A 348 21.62 10.48 -6.71
CA ALA A 348 21.63 10.32 -5.27
C ALA A 348 20.87 9.06 -4.85
N LYS A 349 19.66 8.87 -5.37
CA LYS A 349 18.83 7.67 -5.15
C LYS A 349 19.50 6.38 -5.60
N TRP A 350 20.15 6.39 -6.76
CA TRP A 350 20.89 5.23 -7.29
C TRP A 350 22.08 4.88 -6.41
N ARG A 351 22.90 5.88 -6.01
CA ARG A 351 24.05 5.70 -5.11
C ARG A 351 23.61 5.13 -3.77
N ARG A 352 22.57 5.69 -3.15
CA ARG A 352 21.99 5.18 -1.91
C ARG A 352 21.53 3.73 -2.03
N LYS A 353 20.80 3.39 -3.09
CA LYS A 353 20.31 2.02 -3.33
C LYS A 353 21.44 1.00 -3.58
N ARG A 354 22.63 1.46 -3.91
CA ARG A 354 23.86 0.68 -4.04
C ARG A 354 24.70 0.63 -2.76
N GLY A 355 24.19 1.16 -1.65
CA GLY A 355 24.91 1.20 -0.38
C GLY A 355 25.92 2.35 -0.26
N ARG A 356 26.12 3.17 -1.32
CA ARG A 356 27.07 4.29 -1.37
C ARG A 356 26.46 5.54 -0.72
N HIS A 357 26.21 5.48 0.61
CA HIS A 357 25.45 6.52 1.30
C HIS A 357 26.20 7.84 1.42
N LEU A 358 27.51 7.82 1.68
CA LEU A 358 28.34 9.03 1.75
C LEU A 358 28.35 9.75 0.41
N SER A 359 28.56 9.01 -0.66
CA SER A 359 28.54 9.55 -2.02
C SER A 359 27.17 10.08 -2.46
N ALA A 360 26.06 9.52 -1.91
CA ALA A 360 24.72 10.09 -2.10
C ALA A 360 24.56 11.40 -1.30
N LEU A 361 25.12 11.46 -0.09
CA LEU A 361 25.11 12.64 0.77
C LEU A 361 25.85 13.80 0.14
N GLU A 362 27.01 13.57 -0.51
CA GLU A 362 27.74 14.60 -1.26
C GLU A 362 26.82 15.35 -2.24
N ILE A 363 25.99 14.60 -3.00
CA ILE A 363 25.02 15.22 -3.91
C ILE A 363 23.94 16.00 -3.12
N ILE A 364 23.43 15.42 -2.03
CA ILE A 364 22.38 16.04 -1.22
C ILE A 364 22.86 17.36 -0.60
N ASN A 365 24.12 17.44 -0.20
CA ASN A 365 24.70 18.65 0.39
C ASN A 365 24.90 19.80 -0.62
N THR A 366 24.86 19.52 -1.94
CA THR A 366 24.88 20.56 -2.98
C THR A 366 23.50 21.10 -3.34
N LEU A 367 22.43 20.62 -2.69
CA LEU A 367 21.07 21.01 -3.02
C LEU A 367 20.72 22.36 -2.37
N PRO A 368 19.95 23.20 -3.07
CA PRO A 368 19.37 24.38 -2.45
C PRO A 368 18.29 23.99 -1.42
N ASN A 369 18.05 24.88 -0.47
CA ASN A 369 16.98 24.70 0.53
C ASN A 369 15.64 25.33 0.08
N ASP A 370 15.48 25.61 -1.20
CA ASP A 370 14.27 26.18 -1.78
C ASP A 370 13.39 25.09 -2.43
N ALA A 371 12.13 25.01 -2.01
CA ALA A 371 11.18 24.01 -2.49
C ALA A 371 10.93 24.08 -3.99
N ASN A 372 10.85 25.30 -4.56
CA ASN A 372 10.60 25.50 -5.98
C ASN A 372 11.75 24.95 -6.84
N THR A 373 12.98 25.20 -6.43
CA THR A 373 14.19 24.70 -7.12
C THR A 373 14.30 23.20 -7.01
N LEU A 374 13.91 22.61 -5.87
CA LEU A 374 13.92 21.15 -5.68
C LEU A 374 12.87 20.43 -6.53
N VAL A 375 11.85 21.12 -7.03
CA VAL A 375 10.73 20.59 -7.85
C VAL A 375 9.86 19.57 -7.11
N LYS A 376 10.45 18.62 -6.38
CA LYS A 376 9.78 17.57 -5.59
C LYS A 376 10.47 17.43 -4.22
N PRO A 377 10.32 18.40 -3.32
CA PRO A 377 11.01 18.41 -2.01
C PRO A 377 10.69 17.18 -1.17
N ASP A 378 9.45 16.68 -1.22
CA ASP A 378 9.04 15.46 -0.51
C ASP A 378 9.81 14.21 -0.95
N LEU A 379 10.16 14.11 -2.24
CA LEU A 379 10.96 12.98 -2.73
C LEU A 379 12.40 13.09 -2.23
N TRP A 380 12.96 14.29 -2.19
CA TRP A 380 14.29 14.54 -1.62
C TRP A 380 14.34 14.23 -0.14
N PHE A 381 13.32 14.64 0.61
CA PHE A 381 13.25 14.33 2.03
C PHE A 381 13.20 12.82 2.30
N LYS A 382 12.49 12.04 1.50
CA LYS A 382 12.49 10.57 1.63
C LYS A 382 13.91 9.98 1.48
N GLU A 383 14.73 10.51 0.59
CA GLU A 383 16.14 10.09 0.46
C GLU A 383 16.99 10.56 1.66
N LYS A 384 16.84 11.83 2.07
CA LYS A 384 17.50 12.40 3.27
C LYS A 384 17.14 11.58 4.52
N PHE A 385 15.87 11.24 4.71
CA PHE A 385 15.38 10.46 5.84
C PHE A 385 16.07 9.09 5.96
N ILE A 386 16.21 8.36 4.86
CA ILE A 386 16.87 7.04 4.86
C ILE A 386 18.35 7.18 5.23
N ILE A 387 19.04 8.21 4.74
CA ILE A 387 20.45 8.46 5.04
C ILE A 387 20.60 8.90 6.50
N ALA A 388 19.75 9.81 6.99
CA ALA A 388 19.77 10.28 8.38
C ALA A 388 19.58 9.12 9.38
N ARG A 389 18.69 8.19 9.12
CA ARG A 389 18.53 6.98 9.96
C ARG A 389 19.80 6.14 10.03
N ARG A 390 20.57 6.04 8.95
CA ARG A 390 21.87 5.35 8.98
C ARG A 390 22.91 6.13 9.78
N MET A 391 22.89 7.45 9.72
CA MET A 391 23.76 8.30 10.53
C MET A 391 23.46 8.16 12.01
N ILE A 392 22.18 8.11 12.38
CA ILE A 392 21.76 7.82 13.76
C ILE A 392 22.34 6.48 14.24
N ASN A 393 22.24 5.42 13.43
CA ASN A 393 22.80 4.10 13.76
C ASN A 393 24.35 4.14 13.91
N LYS A 394 25.02 5.06 13.20
CA LYS A 394 26.47 5.30 13.34
C LYS A 394 26.81 6.32 14.43
N LYS A 395 25.84 6.79 15.21
CA LYS A 395 25.98 7.82 16.23
C LYS A 395 26.44 9.20 15.70
N GLN A 396 26.26 9.46 14.41
CA GLN A 396 26.52 10.75 13.75
C GLN A 396 25.28 11.65 13.89
N PHE A 397 25.00 12.10 15.11
CA PHE A 397 23.73 12.74 15.44
C PHE A 397 23.59 14.16 14.87
N ASN A 398 24.67 14.93 14.81
CA ASN A 398 24.68 16.28 14.19
C ASN A 398 24.37 16.20 12.70
N ASP A 399 25.02 15.27 11.97
CA ASP A 399 24.79 15.11 10.54
C ASP A 399 23.34 14.68 10.25
N ALA A 400 22.82 13.74 11.07
CA ALA A 400 21.42 13.31 10.97
C ALA A 400 20.45 14.47 11.26
N TYR A 401 20.72 15.29 12.27
CA TYR A 401 19.93 16.46 12.61
C TYR A 401 19.89 17.46 11.46
N ASN A 402 21.04 17.78 10.86
CA ASN A 402 21.12 18.69 9.72
C ASN A 402 20.30 18.21 8.52
N LEU A 403 20.21 16.90 8.27
CA LEU A 403 19.37 16.35 7.21
C LEU A 403 17.87 16.50 7.51
N PHE A 404 17.48 16.46 8.79
CA PHE A 404 16.08 16.64 9.18
C PHE A 404 15.63 18.09 9.18
N ILE A 405 16.48 19.06 9.55
CA ILE A 405 16.09 20.47 9.57
C ILE A 405 16.08 21.12 8.17
N ASN A 406 16.88 20.59 7.24
CA ASN A 406 16.96 21.11 5.86
C ASN A 406 16.03 20.34 4.93
N HIS A 407 14.73 20.32 5.18
CA HIS A 407 13.80 19.41 4.50
C HIS A 407 12.97 20.07 3.36
N SER A 408 12.48 21.28 3.51
CA SER A 408 11.59 21.98 2.56
C SER A 408 10.35 21.16 2.15
N VAL A 409 9.84 20.26 3.02
CA VAL A 409 8.69 19.40 2.71
C VAL A 409 7.38 20.18 2.73
N GLU A 410 6.44 19.76 1.86
CA GLU A 410 5.11 20.33 1.72
C GLU A 410 4.04 19.40 2.35
N ASP A 411 4.25 18.08 2.31
CA ASP A 411 3.35 17.10 2.91
C ASP A 411 3.40 17.15 4.45
N SER A 412 2.24 17.33 5.08
CA SER A 412 2.13 17.47 6.54
C SER A 412 2.60 16.23 7.32
N SER A 413 2.50 15.04 6.73
CA SER A 413 2.97 13.80 7.39
C SER A 413 4.49 13.70 7.35
N LEU A 414 5.12 14.12 6.26
CA LEU A 414 6.58 14.19 6.15
C LEU A 414 7.15 15.31 7.02
N LEU A 415 6.47 16.44 7.12
CA LEU A 415 6.81 17.53 8.06
C LEU A 415 6.80 17.01 9.50
N ALA A 416 5.74 16.29 9.88
CA ALA A 416 5.66 15.68 11.20
C ALA A 416 6.83 14.74 11.50
N GLU A 417 7.26 13.95 10.54
CA GLU A 417 8.41 13.05 10.69
C GLU A 417 9.74 13.82 10.74
N ALA A 418 9.90 14.88 9.94
CA ALA A 418 11.10 15.72 9.95
C ALA A 418 11.27 16.41 11.31
N GLU A 419 10.25 17.12 11.74
CA GLU A 419 10.26 17.90 12.97
C GLU A 419 10.32 17.01 14.23
N TRP A 420 9.65 15.86 14.21
CA TRP A 420 9.77 14.92 15.33
C TRP A 420 11.19 14.37 15.48
N HIS A 421 11.83 13.96 14.39
CA HIS A 421 13.19 13.43 14.46
C HIS A 421 14.21 14.51 14.83
N ALA A 422 14.05 15.73 14.30
CA ALA A 422 14.90 16.88 14.67
C ALA A 422 14.76 17.20 16.15
N GLY A 423 13.52 17.30 16.67
CA GLY A 423 13.26 17.54 18.08
C GLY A 423 13.78 16.41 18.99
N TRP A 424 13.60 15.16 18.58
CA TRP A 424 14.08 13.99 19.33
C TRP A 424 15.62 13.94 19.39
N LEU A 425 16.31 14.21 18.26
CA LEU A 425 17.77 14.27 18.23
C LEU A 425 18.30 15.42 19.09
N SER A 426 17.70 16.62 18.98
CA SER A 426 18.07 17.78 19.79
C SER A 426 17.99 17.47 21.28
N LEU A 427 16.88 16.88 21.72
CA LEU A 427 16.63 16.61 23.13
C LEU A 427 17.50 15.50 23.69
N ARG A 428 17.54 14.35 22.97
CA ARG A 428 18.13 13.12 23.53
C ARG A 428 19.63 12.99 23.31
N PHE A 429 20.15 13.50 22.21
CA PHE A 429 21.53 13.28 21.81
C PHE A 429 22.35 14.56 21.76
N LEU A 430 21.78 15.68 21.33
CA LEU A 430 22.48 16.96 21.22
C LEU A 430 22.35 17.82 22.49
N LYS A 431 21.55 17.37 23.47
CA LYS A 431 21.34 18.05 24.77
C LYS A 431 20.86 19.50 24.64
N ASN A 432 20.05 19.76 23.62
CA ASN A 432 19.49 21.09 23.34
C ASN A 432 17.94 21.03 23.45
N PRO A 433 17.36 21.14 24.66
CA PRO A 433 15.92 21.10 24.87
C PRO A 433 15.19 22.31 24.27
N GLU A 434 15.83 23.49 24.18
CA GLU A 434 15.26 24.69 23.57
C GLU A 434 14.98 24.48 22.08
N ALA A 435 15.94 23.90 21.35
CA ALA A 435 15.75 23.54 19.93
C ALA A 435 14.63 22.48 19.80
N SER A 436 14.58 21.50 20.70
CA SER A 436 13.55 20.46 20.66
C SER A 436 12.14 21.04 20.83
N ILE A 437 11.97 22.04 21.69
CA ILE A 437 10.68 22.74 21.88
C ILE A 437 10.23 23.37 20.56
N LYS A 438 11.13 24.05 19.84
CA LYS A 438 10.81 24.67 18.55
C LYS A 438 10.28 23.63 17.57
N HIS A 439 10.99 22.53 17.41
CA HIS A 439 10.62 21.45 16.49
C HIS A 439 9.28 20.79 16.84
N PHE A 440 9.10 20.38 18.10
CA PHE A 440 7.85 19.77 18.50
C PHE A 440 6.66 20.75 18.46
N LYS A 441 6.91 22.06 18.62
CA LYS A 441 5.88 23.08 18.46
C LYS A 441 5.46 23.23 17.00
N ILE A 442 6.43 23.28 16.07
CA ILE A 442 6.16 23.29 14.62
C ILE A 442 5.34 22.04 14.25
N MET A 443 5.77 20.86 14.70
CA MET A 443 5.01 19.64 14.50
C MET A 443 3.58 19.76 15.03
N PHE A 444 3.39 20.17 16.29
CA PHE A 444 2.07 20.27 16.91
C PHE A 444 1.14 21.20 16.13
N ASP A 445 1.65 22.34 15.65
CA ASP A 445 0.84 23.34 14.96
C ASP A 445 0.40 22.87 13.56
N ASN A 446 1.21 22.06 12.87
CA ASN A 446 1.01 21.69 11.48
C ASN A 446 0.41 20.28 11.28
N VAL A 447 0.12 19.51 12.34
CA VAL A 447 -0.54 18.21 12.23
C VAL A 447 -1.98 18.26 12.75
N ASN A 448 -2.84 17.39 12.23
CA ASN A 448 -4.25 17.33 12.64
C ASN A 448 -4.64 16.00 13.29
N TYR A 449 -3.93 14.91 12.98
CA TYR A 449 -4.29 13.59 13.51
C TYR A 449 -3.97 13.44 15.01
N PRO A 450 -4.89 12.85 15.80
CA PRO A 450 -4.72 12.64 17.24
C PRO A 450 -3.40 11.98 17.63
N ILE A 451 -2.94 10.99 16.85
CA ILE A 451 -1.65 10.30 17.08
C ILE A 451 -0.48 11.28 17.01
N SER A 452 -0.45 12.13 15.99
CA SER A 452 0.62 13.11 15.80
C SER A 452 0.52 14.27 16.77
N LYS A 453 -0.69 14.77 17.06
CA LYS A 453 -0.94 15.82 18.07
C LYS A 453 -0.50 15.38 19.46
N SER A 454 -0.91 14.18 19.88
CA SER A 454 -0.53 13.64 21.20
C SER A 454 0.97 13.41 21.32
N ARG A 455 1.62 12.90 20.25
CA ARG A 455 3.08 12.70 20.19
C ARG A 455 3.82 14.03 20.38
N ALA A 456 3.47 15.04 19.58
CA ALA A 456 4.09 16.35 19.67
C ALA A 456 3.89 17.00 21.06
N ALA A 457 2.65 16.99 21.58
CA ALA A 457 2.33 17.55 22.89
C ALA A 457 3.07 16.83 24.03
N TYR A 458 3.17 15.49 24.00
CA TYR A 458 3.94 14.73 24.98
C TYR A 458 5.42 15.13 24.97
N TRP A 459 6.04 15.19 23.78
CA TRP A 459 7.44 15.54 23.68
C TRP A 459 7.72 17.01 24.03
N LEU A 460 6.78 17.92 23.78
CA LEU A 460 6.83 19.29 24.32
C LEU A 460 6.83 19.28 25.85
N GLY A 461 5.91 18.52 26.46
CA GLY A 461 5.89 18.35 27.90
C GLY A 461 7.22 17.82 28.44
N TYR A 462 7.79 16.81 27.77
CA TYR A 462 9.06 16.21 28.17
C TYR A 462 10.24 17.19 28.00
N SER A 463 10.25 18.02 26.95
CA SER A 463 11.28 19.05 26.75
C SER A 463 11.22 20.13 27.85
N TYR A 464 10.02 20.61 28.20
CA TYR A 464 9.84 21.55 29.32
C TYR A 464 10.20 20.93 30.68
N GLU A 465 9.87 19.65 30.89
CA GLU A 465 10.28 18.89 32.09
C GLU A 465 11.81 18.83 32.21
N THR A 466 12.51 18.62 31.08
CA THR A 466 13.99 18.59 31.03
C THR A 466 14.61 19.94 31.42
N LEU A 467 13.94 21.04 31.12
CA LEU A 467 14.34 22.40 31.52
C LEU A 467 13.93 22.77 32.97
N GLY A 468 13.28 21.87 33.70
CA GLY A 468 12.77 22.17 35.03
C GLY A 468 11.49 23.04 35.07
N LEU A 469 10.90 23.36 33.92
CA LEU A 469 9.70 24.21 33.79
C LEU A 469 8.42 23.39 34.01
N LYS A 470 8.18 22.96 35.27
CA LYS A 470 7.16 22.00 35.67
C LYS A 470 5.74 22.39 35.23
N GLU A 471 5.35 23.64 35.38
CA GLU A 471 4.00 24.10 35.02
C GLU A 471 3.75 24.06 33.52
N LYS A 472 4.74 24.46 32.70
CA LYS A 472 4.65 24.33 31.26
C LYS A 472 4.62 22.86 30.83
N ALA A 473 5.43 22.00 31.44
CA ALA A 473 5.42 20.57 31.20
C ALA A 473 4.06 19.96 31.49
N ARG A 474 3.46 20.26 32.67
CA ARG A 474 2.13 19.82 33.10
C ARG A 474 1.04 20.25 32.09
N SER A 475 1.08 21.51 31.66
CA SER A 475 0.14 22.03 30.65
C SER A 475 0.18 21.22 29.35
N TRP A 476 1.36 20.91 28.83
CA TRP A 476 1.53 20.14 27.59
C TRP A 476 1.14 18.67 27.77
N TYR A 477 1.48 18.03 28.89
CA TYR A 477 1.02 16.68 29.21
C TYR A 477 -0.51 16.63 29.32
N THR A 478 -1.17 17.64 29.91
CA THR A 478 -2.62 17.73 29.95
C THR A 478 -3.24 17.82 28.55
N ARG A 479 -2.62 18.57 27.64
CA ARG A 479 -3.05 18.63 26.23
C ARG A 479 -2.89 17.28 25.52
N ALA A 480 -1.79 16.58 25.72
CA ALA A 480 -1.56 15.25 25.17
C ALA A 480 -2.55 14.23 25.72
N ALA A 481 -2.88 14.28 27.02
CA ALA A 481 -3.80 13.38 27.71
C ALA A 481 -5.25 13.46 27.21
N LYS A 482 -5.63 14.52 26.49
CA LYS A 482 -6.95 14.61 25.84
C LYS A 482 -7.14 13.54 24.77
N PHE A 483 -6.05 13.03 24.17
CA PHE A 483 -6.06 11.99 23.15
C PHE A 483 -5.90 10.59 23.77
N ASN A 484 -6.83 10.21 24.65
CA ASN A 484 -6.75 9.04 25.53
C ASN A 484 -6.74 7.67 24.82
N THR A 485 -7.04 7.62 23.51
CA THR A 485 -6.92 6.41 22.67
C THR A 485 -5.55 6.25 22.02
N THR A 486 -4.65 7.22 22.22
CA THR A 486 -3.30 7.18 21.64
C THR A 486 -2.25 6.82 22.70
N PHE A 487 -1.15 6.20 22.27
CA PHE A 487 -0.03 5.82 23.15
C PHE A 487 0.51 7.01 23.97
N TYR A 488 0.83 8.12 23.29
CA TYR A 488 1.37 9.29 23.97
C TYR A 488 0.34 10.00 24.83
N GLY A 489 -0.94 9.95 24.47
CA GLY A 489 -2.02 10.46 25.29
C GLY A 489 -2.15 9.69 26.61
N GLN A 490 -2.05 8.37 26.57
CA GLN A 490 -2.11 7.53 27.76
C GLN A 490 -0.90 7.75 28.68
N ILE A 491 0.32 7.79 28.14
CA ILE A 491 1.53 8.08 28.92
C ILE A 491 1.46 9.50 29.52
N ALA A 492 1.01 10.48 28.75
CA ALA A 492 0.86 11.84 29.27
C ALA A 492 -0.13 11.91 30.43
N ALA A 493 -1.22 11.14 30.36
CA ALA A 493 -2.20 11.10 31.44
C ALA A 493 -1.61 10.53 32.75
N THR A 494 -0.69 9.57 32.70
CA THR A 494 0.02 9.12 33.92
C THR A 494 0.94 10.18 34.49
N LYS A 495 1.39 11.15 33.69
CA LYS A 495 2.21 12.29 34.13
C LYS A 495 1.37 13.39 34.83
N VAL A 496 0.07 13.44 34.63
CA VAL A 496 -0.86 14.41 35.23
C VAL A 496 -1.84 13.77 36.20
N ASP A 497 -1.47 12.62 36.79
CA ASP A 497 -2.18 11.88 37.83
C ASP A 497 -3.59 11.39 37.46
N LYS A 498 -3.89 11.24 36.20
CA LYS A 498 -5.12 10.57 35.75
C LYS A 498 -4.99 9.06 35.89
N LYS A 499 -5.51 8.49 36.98
CA LYS A 499 -5.42 7.05 37.28
C LYS A 499 -6.35 6.16 36.46
N THR A 500 -7.40 6.70 35.86
CA THR A 500 -8.39 5.93 35.09
C THR A 500 -8.72 6.59 33.76
N PHE A 501 -8.70 5.78 32.68
CA PHE A 501 -9.16 6.20 31.37
C PHE A 501 -10.55 5.61 31.11
N LYS A 502 -11.56 6.45 31.06
CA LYS A 502 -12.87 6.04 30.53
C LYS A 502 -12.89 6.40 29.05
N VAL A 503 -12.74 5.41 28.18
CA VAL A 503 -12.93 5.59 26.75
C VAL A 503 -14.39 5.23 26.45
N LYS A 504 -15.12 6.14 25.83
CA LYS A 504 -16.53 5.96 25.47
C LYS A 504 -16.69 6.02 23.96
N ASN A 505 -17.75 5.38 23.46
CA ASN A 505 -18.19 5.62 22.09
C ASN A 505 -18.71 7.06 21.98
N ASP A 506 -18.23 7.78 20.96
CA ASP A 506 -18.73 9.13 20.64
C ASP A 506 -20.02 9.09 19.82
N PHE A 507 -20.45 7.92 19.39
CA PHE A 507 -21.68 7.71 18.63
C PHE A 507 -22.36 6.38 19.01
N LEU A 508 -23.65 6.44 19.29
CA LEU A 508 -24.48 5.27 19.56
C LEU A 508 -25.42 5.02 18.38
N LEU A 509 -25.51 3.77 17.95
CA LEU A 509 -26.35 3.37 16.81
C LEU A 509 -27.81 3.19 17.22
N ASN A 510 -28.74 3.75 16.44
CA ASN A 510 -30.14 3.44 16.52
C ASN A 510 -30.44 2.15 15.73
N GLN A 511 -31.26 1.25 16.29
CA GLN A 511 -31.64 -0.01 15.67
C GLN A 511 -32.43 0.16 14.38
N GLU A 512 -33.34 1.15 14.32
CA GLU A 512 -34.14 1.43 13.14
C GLU A 512 -33.27 1.95 11.98
N ASP A 513 -32.32 2.83 12.27
CA ASP A 513 -31.33 3.28 11.29
C ASP A 513 -30.54 2.11 10.70
N TYR A 514 -30.16 1.14 11.54
CA TYR A 514 -29.43 -0.04 11.10
C TYR A 514 -30.28 -0.97 10.22
N LYS A 515 -31.54 -1.19 10.59
CA LYS A 515 -32.49 -1.96 9.75
C LYS A 515 -32.66 -1.32 8.36
N ASN A 516 -32.80 0.00 8.32
CA ASN A 516 -32.92 0.74 7.08
C ASN A 516 -31.64 0.72 6.26
N PHE A 517 -30.48 0.83 6.89
CA PHE A 517 -29.18 0.72 6.24
C PHE A 517 -29.00 -0.65 5.55
N LYS A 518 -29.40 -1.76 6.19
CA LYS A 518 -29.33 -3.11 5.60
C LYS A 518 -30.19 -3.27 4.34
N LYS A 519 -31.20 -2.41 4.13
CA LYS A 519 -32.03 -2.40 2.90
C LYS A 519 -31.34 -1.71 1.73
N THR A 520 -30.26 -0.95 1.94
CA THR A 520 -29.54 -0.24 0.88
C THR A 520 -28.86 -1.21 -0.10
N LYS A 521 -28.73 -0.82 -1.38
CA LYS A 521 -28.14 -1.65 -2.44
C LYS A 521 -26.75 -2.18 -2.07
N LEU A 522 -25.90 -1.34 -1.47
CA LEU A 522 -24.53 -1.72 -1.14
C LEU A 522 -24.46 -2.66 0.06
N ALA A 523 -25.26 -2.41 1.11
CA ALA A 523 -25.35 -3.33 2.25
C ALA A 523 -25.86 -4.71 1.80
N ARG A 524 -26.92 -4.76 0.99
CA ARG A 524 -27.46 -5.99 0.41
C ARG A 524 -26.42 -6.71 -0.46
N ALA A 525 -25.64 -5.98 -1.26
CA ALA A 525 -24.55 -6.56 -2.05
C ALA A 525 -23.43 -7.16 -1.18
N ALA A 526 -23.05 -6.50 -0.07
CA ALA A 526 -22.08 -7.03 0.87
C ALA A 526 -22.59 -8.31 1.56
N ILE A 527 -23.83 -8.29 2.05
CA ILE A 527 -24.49 -9.45 2.67
C ILE A 527 -24.50 -10.63 1.69
N LEU A 528 -24.97 -10.41 0.46
CA LEU A 528 -25.04 -11.44 -0.57
C LEU A 528 -23.68 -12.08 -0.88
N LEU A 529 -22.61 -11.28 -0.91
CA LEU A 529 -21.26 -11.79 -1.14
C LEU A 529 -20.78 -12.70 0.00
N GLU A 530 -21.12 -12.40 1.24
CA GLU A 530 -20.80 -13.26 2.38
C GLU A 530 -21.67 -14.55 2.36
N GLU A 531 -22.96 -14.46 2.07
CA GLU A 531 -23.83 -15.63 1.92
C GLU A 531 -23.36 -16.61 0.83
N LEU A 532 -22.71 -16.08 -0.21
CA LEU A 532 -22.14 -16.85 -1.31
C LEU A 532 -20.71 -17.36 -1.01
N ASP A 533 -20.16 -17.11 0.16
CA ASP A 533 -18.75 -17.36 0.50
C ASP A 533 -17.80 -16.73 -0.54
N ARG A 534 -18.01 -15.44 -0.79
CA ARG A 534 -17.22 -14.62 -1.72
C ARG A 534 -16.75 -13.31 -1.07
N SER A 535 -16.32 -13.43 0.17
CA SER A 535 -15.86 -12.31 1.00
C SER A 535 -14.71 -11.50 0.38
N GLU A 536 -13.94 -12.12 -0.52
CA GLU A 536 -12.87 -11.42 -1.25
C GLU A 536 -13.39 -10.29 -2.14
N TYR A 537 -14.66 -10.33 -2.57
CA TYR A 537 -15.28 -9.30 -3.40
C TYR A 537 -16.01 -8.22 -2.58
N SER A 538 -16.35 -8.48 -1.31
CA SER A 538 -17.02 -7.50 -0.44
C SER A 538 -16.11 -6.34 -0.01
N LYS A 539 -14.78 -6.53 -0.08
CA LYS A 539 -13.76 -5.57 0.35
C LYS A 539 -13.97 -4.14 -0.18
N ASP A 540 -14.19 -4.00 -1.49
CA ASP A 540 -14.38 -2.67 -2.09
C ASP A 540 -15.65 -1.99 -1.59
N ILE A 541 -16.71 -2.77 -1.33
CA ILE A 541 -17.99 -2.27 -0.84
C ILE A 541 -17.85 -1.82 0.63
N LEU A 542 -17.32 -2.67 1.50
CA LEU A 542 -17.18 -2.35 2.92
C LEU A 542 -16.24 -1.15 3.15
N LYS A 543 -15.12 -1.10 2.42
CA LYS A 543 -14.20 0.06 2.46
C LYS A 543 -14.87 1.35 2.00
N PHE A 544 -15.72 1.29 0.98
CA PHE A 544 -16.42 2.46 0.48
C PHE A 544 -17.51 2.94 1.46
N LEU A 545 -18.26 2.01 2.06
CA LEU A 545 -19.27 2.31 3.06
C LEU A 545 -18.69 3.01 4.30
N GLY A 546 -17.42 2.73 4.62
CA GLY A 546 -16.70 3.35 5.73
C GLY A 546 -15.68 4.42 5.33
N SER A 547 -15.68 4.90 4.07
CA SER A 547 -14.68 5.84 3.55
C SER A 547 -14.69 7.20 4.27
N GLU A 548 -13.62 7.97 4.07
CA GLU A 548 -13.40 9.26 4.73
C GLU A 548 -14.53 10.26 4.51
N GLU A 549 -15.12 10.24 3.30
CA GLU A 549 -16.20 11.13 2.89
C GLU A 549 -17.53 10.87 3.62
N LYS A 550 -17.66 9.71 4.28
CA LYS A 550 -18.88 9.30 4.98
C LYS A 550 -19.04 9.97 6.33
N THR A 551 -20.29 10.23 6.72
CA THR A 551 -20.63 10.73 8.04
C THR A 551 -20.30 9.71 9.14
N ILE A 552 -20.19 10.17 10.38
CA ILE A 552 -19.96 9.28 11.54
C ILE A 552 -21.05 8.23 11.64
N LYS A 553 -22.31 8.60 11.41
CA LYS A 553 -23.46 7.69 11.39
C LYS A 553 -23.29 6.59 10.35
N GLU A 554 -22.96 6.95 9.09
CA GLU A 554 -22.73 5.99 8.00
C GLU A 554 -21.56 5.04 8.33
N LYS A 555 -20.46 5.57 8.89
CA LYS A 555 -19.32 4.76 9.31
C LYS A 555 -19.68 3.78 10.43
N ALA A 556 -20.43 4.23 11.44
CA ALA A 556 -20.88 3.37 12.52
C ALA A 556 -21.80 2.24 12.00
N LEU A 557 -22.73 2.56 11.07
CA LEU A 557 -23.61 1.59 10.43
C LEU A 557 -22.80 0.57 9.58
N ALA A 558 -21.82 1.05 8.80
CA ALA A 558 -20.95 0.20 7.99
C ALA A 558 -20.05 -0.69 8.85
N GLY A 559 -19.52 -0.16 9.96
CA GLY A 559 -18.73 -0.91 10.93
C GLY A 559 -19.55 -2.02 11.59
N LYS A 560 -20.79 -1.72 12.01
CA LYS A 560 -21.71 -2.71 12.57
C LYS A 560 -22.04 -3.82 11.58
N LEU A 561 -22.30 -3.47 10.32
CA LEU A 561 -22.48 -4.45 9.25
C LEU A 561 -21.24 -5.33 9.08
N SER A 562 -20.04 -4.72 9.11
CA SER A 562 -18.79 -5.48 8.99
C SER A 562 -18.60 -6.46 10.14
N GLN A 563 -18.97 -6.11 11.39
CA GLN A 563 -18.97 -7.04 12.53
C GLN A 563 -19.96 -8.17 12.34
N GLU A 564 -21.20 -7.88 11.92
CA GLU A 564 -22.25 -8.90 11.68
C GLU A 564 -21.81 -9.91 10.60
N LEU A 565 -21.11 -9.42 9.58
CA LEU A 565 -20.53 -10.25 8.50
C LEU A 565 -19.20 -10.93 8.90
N GLN A 566 -18.81 -10.91 10.17
CA GLN A 566 -17.54 -11.47 10.67
C GLN A 566 -16.28 -10.88 9.99
N ARG A 567 -16.39 -9.65 9.49
CA ARG A 567 -15.31 -8.88 8.90
C ARG A 567 -14.81 -7.83 9.88
N LEU A 568 -14.27 -8.31 11.00
CA LEU A 568 -13.71 -7.45 12.06
C LEU A 568 -12.59 -6.55 11.55
N ASP A 569 -11.81 -7.02 10.57
CA ASP A 569 -10.79 -6.26 9.88
C ASP A 569 -11.34 -4.95 9.28
N PHE A 570 -12.50 -4.98 8.63
CA PHE A 570 -13.11 -3.75 8.10
C PHE A 570 -13.77 -2.90 9.17
N ALA A 571 -14.35 -3.50 10.19
CA ALA A 571 -14.89 -2.74 11.33
C ALA A 571 -13.79 -1.90 11.99
N ILE A 572 -12.62 -2.49 12.23
CA ILE A 572 -11.44 -1.81 12.78
C ILE A 572 -10.92 -0.70 11.82
N GLN A 573 -10.80 -1.00 10.52
CA GLN A 573 -10.34 0.01 9.55
C GLN A 573 -11.27 1.23 9.51
N ILE A 574 -12.59 1.02 9.52
CA ILE A 574 -13.59 2.09 9.57
C ILE A 574 -13.47 2.91 10.86
N ALA A 575 -13.30 2.24 12.00
CA ALA A 575 -13.14 2.91 13.29
C ALA A 575 -11.82 3.69 13.38
N LYS A 576 -10.72 3.17 12.79
CA LYS A 576 -9.45 3.91 12.67
C LYS A 576 -9.62 5.19 11.84
N GLU A 577 -10.31 5.11 10.70
CA GLU A 577 -10.61 6.30 9.88
C GLU A 577 -11.42 7.36 10.66
N SER A 578 -12.36 6.93 11.50
CA SER A 578 -13.09 7.83 12.39
C SER A 578 -12.19 8.46 13.45
N SER A 579 -11.27 7.68 14.01
CA SER A 579 -10.35 8.15 15.05
C SER A 579 -9.36 9.20 14.53
N TYR A 580 -9.04 9.22 13.23
CA TYR A 580 -8.25 10.30 12.63
C TYR A 580 -8.95 11.66 12.69
N LYS A 581 -10.27 11.69 12.77
CA LYS A 581 -11.09 12.89 13.00
C LYS A 581 -11.44 13.10 14.48
N ASN A 582 -10.73 12.43 15.38
CA ASN A 582 -10.94 12.43 16.83
C ASN A 582 -12.35 11.95 17.24
N VAL A 583 -12.91 11.00 16.50
CA VAL A 583 -14.19 10.34 16.80
C VAL A 583 -13.93 8.87 17.12
N ASN A 584 -14.32 8.44 18.30
CA ASN A 584 -14.04 7.11 18.81
C ASN A 584 -15.26 6.20 18.67
N LEU A 585 -15.15 5.20 17.81
CA LEU A 585 -16.08 4.08 17.67
C LEU A 585 -15.43 2.86 18.35
N ILE A 586 -15.48 2.84 19.68
CA ILE A 586 -14.67 1.95 20.52
C ILE A 586 -15.02 0.48 20.27
N ASP A 587 -16.30 0.12 20.25
CA ASP A 587 -16.77 -1.26 20.07
C ASP A 587 -16.37 -1.83 18.71
N LEU A 588 -16.19 -0.95 17.71
CA LEU A 588 -15.71 -1.35 16.38
C LEU A 588 -14.19 -1.43 16.34
N ASN A 589 -13.51 -0.52 17.06
CA ASN A 589 -12.05 -0.41 17.04
C ASN A 589 -11.36 -1.48 17.89
N TYR A 590 -12.04 -1.96 18.93
CA TYR A 590 -11.52 -2.93 19.90
C TYR A 590 -12.52 -4.07 20.10
N PRO A 591 -12.72 -4.93 19.07
CA PRO A 591 -13.64 -6.05 19.18
C PRO A 591 -13.15 -7.04 20.23
N ILE A 592 -14.08 -7.52 21.07
CA ILE A 592 -13.84 -8.55 22.06
C ILE A 592 -14.32 -9.88 21.47
N ILE A 593 -13.43 -10.85 21.38
CA ILE A 593 -13.75 -12.23 21.01
C ILE A 593 -13.39 -13.17 22.17
N GLU A 594 -14.03 -14.31 22.22
CA GLU A 594 -13.70 -15.34 23.20
C GLU A 594 -12.30 -15.93 22.92
N ILE A 595 -11.49 -15.99 23.98
CA ILE A 595 -10.15 -16.55 23.94
C ILE A 595 -10.11 -17.76 24.90
N PRO A 596 -9.53 -18.90 24.48
CA PRO A 596 -9.33 -20.04 25.37
C PRO A 596 -8.49 -19.65 26.58
N LYS A 597 -8.97 -19.91 27.80
CA LYS A 597 -8.25 -19.55 29.03
C LYS A 597 -7.03 -20.45 29.34
N LYS A 598 -6.98 -21.61 28.71
CA LYS A 598 -5.89 -22.58 28.84
C LYS A 598 -5.59 -23.22 27.49
N VAL A 599 -4.34 -23.46 27.21
CA VAL A 599 -3.86 -24.27 26.08
C VAL A 599 -2.93 -25.34 26.64
N LYS A 600 -3.22 -26.59 26.37
CA LYS A 600 -2.45 -27.75 26.93
C LYS A 600 -2.26 -27.64 28.45
N ASN A 601 -3.32 -27.32 29.19
CA ASN A 601 -3.33 -27.12 30.66
C ASN A 601 -2.47 -25.93 31.17
N LEU A 602 -1.79 -25.20 30.32
CA LEU A 602 -1.05 -24.00 30.69
C LEU A 602 -1.98 -22.79 30.63
N LYS A 603 -1.89 -21.94 31.67
CA LYS A 603 -2.57 -20.65 31.69
C LYS A 603 -1.95 -19.77 30.62
N ILE A 604 -2.76 -19.21 29.74
CA ILE A 604 -2.31 -18.27 28.73
C ILE A 604 -2.19 -16.85 29.29
N LEU A 605 -1.61 -15.95 28.49
CA LEU A 605 -1.48 -14.52 28.82
C LEU A 605 -2.86 -13.88 28.99
N ASP A 606 -2.86 -12.69 29.58
CA ASP A 606 -4.06 -11.87 29.74
C ASP A 606 -4.78 -11.65 28.39
N ASP A 607 -6.11 -11.78 28.39
CA ASP A 607 -6.96 -11.65 27.20
C ASP A 607 -6.72 -10.33 26.48
N SER A 608 -6.58 -9.24 27.25
CA SER A 608 -6.34 -7.90 26.70
C SER A 608 -5.02 -7.82 25.92
N PHE A 609 -3.98 -8.53 26.39
CA PHE A 609 -2.70 -8.60 25.68
C PHE A 609 -2.82 -9.38 24.38
N ILE A 610 -3.51 -10.54 24.41
CA ILE A 610 -3.72 -11.38 23.24
C ILE A 610 -4.55 -10.63 22.18
N LEU A 611 -5.65 -10.00 22.59
CA LEU A 611 -6.50 -9.20 21.69
C LEU A 611 -5.73 -8.02 21.08
N ALA A 612 -4.89 -7.35 21.87
CA ALA A 612 -4.03 -6.28 21.38
C ALA A 612 -3.01 -6.78 20.33
N LEU A 613 -2.44 -7.96 20.55
CA LEU A 613 -1.51 -8.59 19.61
C LEU A 613 -2.22 -8.97 18.30
N ILE A 614 -3.36 -9.66 18.36
CA ILE A 614 -4.17 -10.02 17.19
C ILE A 614 -4.55 -8.76 16.39
N ARG A 615 -4.95 -7.70 17.10
CA ARG A 615 -5.28 -6.42 16.47
C ARG A 615 -4.08 -5.79 15.78
N GLN A 616 -2.90 -5.85 16.38
CA GLN A 616 -1.68 -5.27 15.83
C GLN A 616 -1.18 -6.03 14.60
N GLU A 617 -1.20 -7.36 14.64
CA GLU A 617 -0.62 -8.21 13.60
C GLU A 617 -1.56 -8.39 12.39
N SER A 618 -2.85 -8.57 12.62
CA SER A 618 -3.80 -8.93 11.56
C SER A 618 -5.05 -8.05 11.47
N GLU A 619 -5.26 -7.11 12.42
CA GLU A 619 -6.55 -6.42 12.57
C GLU A 619 -7.74 -7.39 12.63
N PHE A 620 -7.56 -8.58 13.19
CA PHE A 620 -8.53 -9.67 13.21
C PHE A 620 -8.91 -10.21 11.81
N ASP A 621 -8.07 -10.02 10.79
CA ASP A 621 -8.27 -10.68 9.50
C ASP A 621 -7.97 -12.18 9.66
N SER A 622 -9.01 -13.01 9.67
CA SER A 622 -8.89 -14.47 9.77
C SER A 622 -8.18 -15.11 8.56
N LYS A 623 -7.97 -14.34 7.50
CA LYS A 623 -7.31 -14.76 6.24
C LYS A 623 -5.92 -14.14 6.08
N ALA A 624 -5.42 -13.41 7.08
CA ALA A 624 -4.05 -12.90 7.07
C ALA A 624 -3.04 -14.06 7.01
N ASN A 625 -2.01 -13.93 6.15
CA ASN A 625 -0.95 -14.93 5.95
C ASN A 625 0.33 -14.48 6.64
#